data_699ea782e8bb24b19204deefb4a005c8
#
_entry.id   699ea782e8bb24b19204deefb4a005c8
#
_cell.length_a   1.000
_cell.length_b   1.000
_cell.length_c   1.000
_cell.angle_alpha   90.00
_cell.angle_beta   90.00
_cell.angle_gamma   90.00
#
_symmetry.space_group_name_H-M   'P 1'
#
loop_
_entity.id
_entity.type
_entity.pdbx_description
1 polymer ?
#
loop_
_entity_poly.entity_id
_entity_poly.type
_entity_poly.pdbx_seq_one_letter_code
_entity_poly.pdbx_strand_id
1 'polypeptide(L)'
;MNIQIRDHFISQWKKYFNNASLPITFYYSDDPGDATVVSPSGKWSCIICQLQKVRSGESLAFSAGAVKCGGAKRYLGFADKIRPNFEYFLSCGIENEMERERYIKTPELVIELLKKQKKLEIHSRYIVFKRWDNLNENENPEVAIFFATPDILSGLFTLANFDQSEPDSTITPFAAGCGSLVYFPYVEKDSRRPRAVIGMFDASARPCVPEELLTFSVPMVKFEKMIGYMDESFLITDSWKKVQKRIK
;
A
#
# COMPACT_ATOMS: atom_id res chain seq x y z
N MET A 1 -6.58 9.38 14.84
CA MET A 1 -6.68 7.93 15.18
C MET A 1 -7.23 7.75 16.59
N ASN A 2 -8.18 6.86 16.79
CA ASN A 2 -8.57 6.45 18.12
C ASN A 2 -7.47 5.56 18.72
N ILE A 3 -6.83 6.02 19.80
CA ILE A 3 -5.74 5.31 20.48
C ILE A 3 -6.19 3.94 21.01
N GLN A 4 -7.44 3.82 21.44
CA GLN A 4 -7.98 2.53 21.89
C GLN A 4 -8.02 1.50 20.75
N ILE A 5 -8.39 1.90 19.53
CA ILE A 5 -8.36 1.02 18.35
C ILE A 5 -6.92 0.66 18.01
N ARG A 6 -5.99 1.63 18.07
CA ARG A 6 -4.56 1.40 17.82
C ARG A 6 -4.01 0.32 18.76
N ASP A 7 -4.19 0.51 20.06
CA ASP A 7 -3.62 -0.37 21.08
C ASP A 7 -4.34 -1.73 21.13
N HIS A 8 -5.64 -1.74 20.89
CA HIS A 8 -6.41 -2.97 20.73
C HIS A 8 -5.88 -3.80 19.57
N PHE A 9 -5.70 -3.20 18.38
CA PHE A 9 -5.13 -3.91 17.23
C PHE A 9 -3.74 -4.48 17.55
N ILE A 10 -2.84 -3.71 18.19
CA ILE A 10 -1.50 -4.19 18.54
C ILE A 10 -1.59 -5.44 19.43
N SER A 11 -2.49 -5.44 20.42
CA SER A 11 -2.74 -6.58 21.28
C SER A 11 -3.24 -7.78 20.50
N GLN A 12 -4.24 -7.61 19.64
CA GLN A 12 -4.82 -8.67 18.82
C GLN A 12 -3.83 -9.19 17.78
N TRP A 13 -3.03 -8.30 17.17
CA TRP A 13 -2.00 -8.68 16.22
C TRP A 13 -0.96 -9.59 16.87
N LYS A 14 -0.46 -9.22 18.04
CA LYS A 14 0.47 -10.04 18.82
C LYS A 14 -0.16 -11.39 19.22
N LYS A 15 -1.43 -11.41 19.58
CA LYS A 15 -2.15 -12.63 19.97
C LYS A 15 -2.30 -13.62 18.82
N TYR A 16 -2.63 -13.15 17.59
CA TYR A 16 -2.99 -14.02 16.49
C TYR A 16 -1.91 -14.18 15.42
N PHE A 17 -0.99 -13.22 15.31
CA PHE A 17 0.08 -13.19 14.30
C PHE A 17 1.49 -13.20 14.92
N ASN A 18 1.60 -13.52 16.18
CA ASN A 18 2.86 -13.58 16.94
C ASN A 18 3.65 -12.26 16.86
N ASN A 19 4.92 -12.34 16.44
CA ASN A 19 5.80 -11.18 16.30
C ASN A 19 5.86 -10.62 14.86
N ALA A 20 4.86 -10.94 14.02
CA ALA A 20 4.80 -10.36 12.69
C ALA A 20 4.87 -8.82 12.74
N SER A 21 5.57 -8.25 11.77
CA SER A 21 5.74 -6.79 11.70
C SER A 21 4.39 -6.08 11.66
N LEU A 22 4.26 -5.00 12.40
CA LEU A 22 3.09 -4.13 12.34
C LEU A 22 2.99 -3.48 10.96
N PRO A 23 1.77 -3.16 10.48
CA PRO A 23 1.60 -2.45 9.23
C PRO A 23 2.16 -1.03 9.31
N ILE A 24 2.53 -0.50 8.15
CA ILE A 24 2.66 0.94 7.99
C ILE A 24 1.33 1.52 7.51
N THR A 25 1.17 2.82 7.67
CA THR A 25 -0.02 3.55 7.25
C THR A 25 0.37 4.78 6.48
N PHE A 26 -0.56 5.40 5.79
CA PHE A 26 -0.38 6.76 5.30
C PHE A 26 -1.64 7.60 5.44
N TYR A 27 -1.43 8.92 5.47
CA TYR A 27 -2.45 9.95 5.38
C TYR A 27 -1.91 11.17 4.62
N TYR A 28 -2.81 12.02 4.16
CA TYR A 28 -2.46 13.29 3.52
C TYR A 28 -2.60 14.44 4.51
N SER A 29 -1.64 15.40 4.49
CA SER A 29 -1.62 16.54 5.40
C SER A 29 -0.85 17.72 4.81
N ASP A 30 -1.21 18.92 5.21
CA ASP A 30 -0.43 20.14 4.95
C ASP A 30 0.68 20.34 5.98
N ASP A 31 0.57 19.69 7.15
CA ASP A 31 1.57 19.67 8.21
C ASP A 31 2.19 18.27 8.32
N PRO A 32 3.52 18.11 8.24
CA PRO A 32 4.18 16.83 8.41
C PRO A 32 4.16 16.30 9.86
N GLY A 33 3.78 17.12 10.84
CA GLY A 33 3.81 16.79 12.26
C GLY A 33 5.21 16.42 12.73
N ASP A 34 5.34 15.30 13.42
CA ASP A 34 6.61 14.73 13.90
C ASP A 34 7.36 13.90 12.84
N ALA A 35 6.81 13.77 11.63
CA ALA A 35 7.46 13.02 10.56
C ALA A 35 8.63 13.79 9.94
N THR A 36 9.71 13.10 9.66
CA THR A 36 10.87 13.66 8.94
C THR A 36 10.49 13.99 7.52
N VAL A 37 10.57 15.26 7.13
CA VAL A 37 10.36 15.69 5.75
C VAL A 37 11.51 15.20 4.89
N VAL A 38 11.16 14.38 3.88
CA VAL A 38 12.14 13.85 2.94
C VAL A 38 12.61 14.98 2.02
N SER A 39 13.91 15.28 2.06
CA SER A 39 14.51 16.30 1.20
C SER A 39 14.56 15.84 -0.26
N PRO A 40 14.32 16.74 -1.22
CA PRO A 40 14.56 16.46 -2.62
C PRO A 40 16.02 16.07 -2.85
N SER A 41 16.29 14.85 -3.30
CA SER A 41 17.64 14.43 -3.67
C SER A 41 17.89 14.64 -5.15
N GLY A 42 19.14 14.89 -5.55
CA GLY A 42 19.52 14.92 -6.97
C GLY A 42 19.49 13.54 -7.65
N LYS A 43 19.46 12.46 -6.85
CA LYS A 43 19.46 11.08 -7.35
C LYS A 43 18.03 10.55 -7.43
N TRP A 44 17.78 9.73 -8.44
CA TRP A 44 16.53 8.98 -8.54
C TRP A 44 16.43 7.97 -7.38
N SER A 45 15.27 7.88 -6.76
CA SER A 45 15.00 6.89 -5.71
C SER A 45 13.55 6.42 -5.81
N CYS A 46 13.32 5.13 -5.63
CA CYS A 46 11.99 4.56 -5.51
C CYS A 46 11.43 4.82 -4.10
N ILE A 47 10.21 5.32 -4.01
CA ILE A 47 9.55 5.53 -2.71
C ILE A 47 9.42 4.22 -1.94
N ILE A 48 9.15 3.10 -2.61
CA ILE A 48 9.01 1.78 -1.99
C ILE A 48 10.27 1.40 -1.21
N CYS A 49 11.46 1.67 -1.77
CA CYS A 49 12.72 1.41 -1.07
C CYS A 49 12.85 2.28 0.22
N GLN A 50 12.30 3.49 0.22
CA GLN A 50 12.33 4.36 1.41
C GLN A 50 11.34 3.91 2.48
N LEU A 51 10.25 3.22 2.12
CA LEU A 51 9.28 2.66 3.08
C LEU A 51 9.90 1.59 3.99
N GLN A 52 11.08 1.04 3.66
CA GLN A 52 11.82 0.18 4.58
C GLN A 52 12.13 0.90 5.91
N LYS A 53 12.47 2.20 5.86
CA LYS A 53 12.71 3.00 7.05
C LYS A 53 11.44 3.15 7.90
N VAL A 54 10.30 3.34 7.24
CA VAL A 54 9.00 3.42 7.93
C VAL A 54 8.66 2.10 8.62
N ARG A 55 8.91 0.97 7.95
CA ARG A 55 8.76 -0.37 8.57
C ARG A 55 9.66 -0.54 9.79
N SER A 56 10.83 0.07 9.79
CA SER A 56 11.76 0.06 10.94
C SER A 56 11.40 1.07 12.05
N GLY A 57 10.34 1.88 11.86
CA GLY A 57 9.81 2.80 12.88
C GLY A 57 10.09 4.27 12.65
N GLU A 58 10.72 4.67 11.54
CA GLU A 58 10.80 6.09 11.19
C GLU A 58 9.43 6.60 10.68
N SER A 59 9.14 7.88 10.87
CA SER A 59 8.00 8.56 10.26
C SER A 59 8.50 9.47 9.15
N LEU A 60 7.95 9.34 7.93
CA LEU A 60 8.43 10.08 6.75
C LEU A 60 7.30 10.85 6.07
N ALA A 61 7.57 12.12 5.73
CA ALA A 61 6.67 12.98 4.97
C ALA A 61 7.27 13.30 3.58
N PHE A 62 6.54 12.97 2.52
CA PHE A 62 6.96 13.21 1.14
C PHE A 62 6.11 14.32 0.52
N SER A 63 6.77 15.35 0.00
CA SER A 63 6.14 16.33 -0.88
C SER A 63 6.29 15.95 -2.36
N ALA A 64 5.58 16.61 -3.24
CA ALA A 64 5.73 16.45 -4.69
C ALA A 64 7.17 16.64 -5.18
N GLY A 65 7.93 17.53 -4.55
CA GLY A 65 9.35 17.78 -4.86
C GLY A 65 10.28 16.65 -4.46
N ALA A 66 9.96 15.93 -3.37
CA ALA A 66 10.76 14.81 -2.87
C ALA A 66 10.59 13.53 -3.71
N VAL A 67 9.45 13.34 -4.34
CA VAL A 67 9.15 12.17 -5.19
C VAL A 67 9.75 12.40 -6.58
N LYS A 68 10.76 11.63 -6.97
CA LYS A 68 11.41 11.78 -8.28
C LYS A 68 10.80 10.92 -9.40
N CYS A 69 10.22 9.79 -9.06
CA CYS A 69 9.57 8.90 -10.03
C CYS A 69 8.23 9.50 -10.50
N GLY A 70 8.07 9.69 -11.82
CA GLY A 70 6.84 10.23 -12.41
C GLY A 70 5.62 9.33 -12.17
N GLY A 71 5.79 8.00 -12.24
CA GLY A 71 4.73 7.04 -11.90
C GLY A 71 4.31 7.16 -10.43
N ALA A 72 5.28 7.28 -9.51
CA ALA A 72 4.98 7.49 -8.10
C ALA A 72 4.25 8.82 -7.88
N LYS A 73 4.69 9.94 -8.48
CA LYS A 73 3.95 11.22 -8.37
C LYS A 73 2.49 11.07 -8.75
N ARG A 74 2.19 10.36 -9.84
CA ARG A 74 0.82 10.12 -10.27
C ARG A 74 0.04 9.28 -9.26
N TYR A 75 0.60 8.14 -8.83
CA TYR A 75 -0.08 7.23 -7.89
C TYR A 75 -0.22 7.79 -6.47
N LEU A 76 0.59 8.76 -6.11
CA LEU A 76 0.49 9.50 -4.86
C LEU A 76 -0.38 10.77 -4.97
N GLY A 77 -0.98 11.04 -6.13
CA GLY A 77 -1.84 12.19 -6.36
C GLY A 77 -1.12 13.54 -6.51
N PHE A 78 0.21 13.54 -6.69
CA PHE A 78 1.00 14.77 -6.85
C PHE A 78 1.16 15.24 -8.29
N ALA A 79 0.73 14.45 -9.27
CA ALA A 79 0.79 14.82 -10.67
C ALA A 79 -0.33 14.16 -11.48
N ASP A 80 -0.94 14.96 -12.34
CA ASP A 80 -1.97 14.49 -13.26
C ASP A 80 -1.41 13.99 -14.57
N LYS A 81 -0.30 14.60 -14.98
CA LYS A 81 0.32 14.34 -16.28
C LYS A 81 1.34 13.22 -16.17
N ILE A 82 1.28 12.33 -17.12
CA ILE A 82 2.30 11.31 -17.36
C ILE A 82 3.31 11.95 -18.33
N ARG A 83 4.58 11.51 -18.25
CA ARG A 83 5.61 11.95 -19.19
C ARG A 83 5.20 11.63 -20.64
N PRO A 84 5.62 12.40 -21.61
CA PRO A 84 5.43 12.05 -23.03
C PRO A 84 5.96 10.65 -23.34
N ASN A 85 5.30 9.95 -24.25
CA ASN A 85 5.69 8.61 -24.72
C ASN A 85 5.73 7.52 -23.60
N PHE A 86 4.97 7.72 -22.53
CA PHE A 86 4.92 6.75 -21.43
C PHE A 86 4.33 5.41 -21.88
N GLU A 87 3.41 5.43 -22.81
CA GLU A 87 2.83 4.25 -23.43
C GLU A 87 3.88 3.38 -24.15
N TYR A 88 4.86 3.99 -24.78
CA TYR A 88 6.00 3.31 -25.39
C TYR A 88 6.95 2.79 -24.33
N PHE A 89 7.21 3.53 -23.27
CA PHE A 89 8.05 3.10 -22.15
C PHE A 89 7.53 1.80 -21.51
N LEU A 90 6.24 1.70 -21.23
CA LEU A 90 5.65 0.51 -20.64
C LEU A 90 5.48 -0.65 -21.62
N SER A 91 5.58 -0.41 -22.92
CA SER A 91 5.37 -1.43 -23.96
C SER A 91 6.63 -1.71 -24.77
N CYS A 92 6.65 -1.33 -26.03
CA CYS A 92 7.71 -1.71 -26.98
C CYS A 92 8.93 -0.79 -26.97
N GLY A 93 8.87 0.36 -26.29
CA GLY A 93 9.90 1.40 -26.36
C GLY A 93 9.91 2.14 -27.69
N ILE A 94 10.87 3.03 -27.85
CA ILE A 94 11.20 3.70 -29.11
C ILE A 94 12.64 3.36 -29.43
N GLU A 95 12.86 2.74 -30.59
CA GLU A 95 14.17 2.26 -30.98
C GLU A 95 15.20 3.41 -31.00
N ASN A 96 16.36 3.18 -30.38
CA ASN A 96 17.46 4.14 -30.21
C ASN A 96 17.14 5.44 -29.43
N GLU A 97 15.90 5.59 -28.89
CA GLU A 97 15.49 6.81 -28.19
C GLU A 97 15.06 6.55 -26.74
N MET A 98 14.38 5.44 -26.48
CA MET A 98 13.77 5.18 -25.18
C MET A 98 13.87 3.72 -24.76
N GLU A 99 14.39 3.52 -23.54
CA GLU A 99 14.35 2.23 -22.85
C GLU A 99 12.91 1.79 -22.59
N ARG A 100 12.67 0.50 -22.53
CA ARG A 100 11.35 -0.16 -22.52
C ARG A 100 11.26 -1.22 -21.42
N GLU A 101 10.12 -1.22 -20.74
CA GLU A 101 9.84 -2.18 -19.66
C GLU A 101 9.13 -3.45 -20.17
N ARG A 102 8.43 -3.38 -21.29
CA ARG A 102 7.65 -4.50 -21.90
C ARG A 102 6.62 -5.14 -20.98
N TYR A 103 6.05 -4.38 -20.05
CA TYR A 103 5.02 -4.87 -19.14
C TYR A 103 3.67 -5.05 -19.82
N ILE A 104 3.40 -4.29 -20.88
CA ILE A 104 2.19 -4.34 -21.68
C ILE A 104 2.57 -4.47 -23.14
N LYS A 105 1.80 -5.24 -23.90
CA LYS A 105 2.18 -5.64 -25.26
C LYS A 105 2.29 -4.45 -26.22
N THR A 106 1.34 -3.51 -26.19
CA THR A 106 1.27 -2.39 -27.15
C THR A 106 0.99 -1.06 -26.46
N PRO A 107 1.41 0.09 -27.07
CA PRO A 107 1.09 1.42 -26.55
C PRO A 107 -0.40 1.68 -26.39
N GLU A 108 -1.23 1.18 -27.30
CA GLU A 108 -2.69 1.37 -27.26
C GLU A 108 -3.30 0.75 -26.00
N LEU A 109 -2.85 -0.46 -25.62
CA LEU A 109 -3.30 -1.11 -24.39
C LEU A 109 -2.88 -0.33 -23.14
N VAL A 110 -1.71 0.32 -23.16
CA VAL A 110 -1.29 1.22 -22.07
C VAL A 110 -2.22 2.43 -21.97
N ILE A 111 -2.53 3.06 -23.10
CA ILE A 111 -3.47 4.21 -23.16
C ILE A 111 -4.84 3.80 -22.61
N GLU A 112 -5.36 2.64 -23.00
CA GLU A 112 -6.64 2.14 -22.49
C GLU A 112 -6.60 1.86 -20.99
N LEU A 113 -5.52 1.26 -20.48
CA LEU A 113 -5.33 1.04 -19.06
C LEU A 113 -5.36 2.35 -18.27
N LEU A 114 -4.64 3.37 -18.76
CA LEU A 114 -4.57 4.68 -18.11
C LEU A 114 -5.91 5.40 -18.10
N LYS A 115 -6.73 5.27 -19.15
CA LYS A 115 -8.09 5.85 -19.20
C LYS A 115 -9.03 5.24 -18.18
N LYS A 116 -8.82 3.99 -17.76
CA LYS A 116 -9.65 3.30 -16.74
C LYS A 116 -9.29 3.73 -15.31
N GLN A 117 -8.14 4.37 -15.10
CA GLN A 117 -7.72 4.81 -13.78
C GLN A 117 -8.37 6.15 -13.43
N LYS A 118 -8.99 6.21 -12.25
CA LYS A 118 -9.52 7.47 -11.71
C LYS A 118 -8.35 8.42 -11.41
N LYS A 119 -8.56 9.71 -11.66
CA LYS A 119 -7.62 10.73 -11.22
C LYS A 119 -7.72 10.91 -9.71
N LEU A 120 -6.59 10.99 -9.02
CA LEU A 120 -6.57 11.43 -7.63
C LEU A 120 -6.47 12.94 -7.57
N GLU A 121 -7.37 13.57 -6.83
CA GLU A 121 -7.37 15.03 -6.57
C GLU A 121 -6.91 15.24 -5.11
N ILE A 122 -5.59 15.24 -4.91
CA ILE A 122 -4.97 15.49 -3.63
C ILE A 122 -4.46 16.93 -3.60
N HIS A 123 -4.96 17.70 -2.64
CA HIS A 123 -4.58 19.11 -2.45
C HIS A 123 -3.55 19.29 -1.33
N SER A 124 -3.36 18.29 -0.49
CA SER A 124 -2.41 18.33 0.62
C SER A 124 -0.97 18.35 0.16
N ARG A 125 -0.14 19.05 0.91
CA ARG A 125 1.28 19.26 0.63
C ARG A 125 2.11 18.00 0.77
N TYR A 126 1.75 17.13 1.72
CA TYR A 126 2.49 15.91 2.04
C TYR A 126 1.60 14.67 1.99
N ILE A 127 2.20 13.55 1.63
CA ILE A 127 1.78 12.22 2.07
C ILE A 127 2.71 11.78 3.18
N VAL A 128 2.15 11.43 4.34
CA VAL A 128 2.88 11.04 5.54
C VAL A 128 2.74 9.54 5.75
N PHE A 129 3.87 8.85 5.90
CA PHE A 129 3.91 7.42 6.21
C PHE A 129 4.41 7.21 7.62
N LYS A 130 3.67 6.40 8.40
CA LYS A 130 4.02 5.99 9.76
C LYS A 130 3.76 4.51 9.98
N ARG A 131 4.55 3.89 10.85
CA ARG A 131 4.19 2.57 11.35
C ARG A 131 3.02 2.70 12.32
N TRP A 132 2.17 1.69 12.40
CA TRP A 132 0.91 1.71 13.15
C TRP A 132 1.07 2.17 14.61
N ASP A 133 2.10 1.72 15.29
CA ASP A 133 2.40 2.06 16.70
C ASP A 133 2.91 3.50 16.91
N ASN A 134 3.31 4.19 15.83
CA ASN A 134 3.74 5.60 15.85
C ASN A 134 2.61 6.59 15.54
N LEU A 135 1.38 6.12 15.36
CA LEU A 135 0.24 7.00 15.10
C LEU A 135 -0.19 7.73 16.37
N ASN A 136 -0.44 9.04 16.24
CA ASN A 136 -0.95 9.91 17.29
C ASN A 136 -2.47 10.10 17.18
N GLU A 137 -3.12 10.63 18.25
CA GLU A 137 -4.58 10.80 18.32
C GLU A 137 -5.16 11.66 17.18
N ASN A 138 -4.43 12.68 16.76
CA ASN A 138 -4.92 13.64 15.74
C ASN A 138 -4.63 13.18 14.30
N GLU A 139 -4.03 12.01 14.11
CA GLU A 139 -3.70 11.48 12.80
C GLU A 139 -4.77 10.51 12.32
N ASN A 140 -5.22 10.69 11.08
CA ASN A 140 -6.27 9.88 10.48
C ASN A 140 -5.71 9.12 9.27
N PRO A 141 -5.18 7.91 9.47
CA PRO A 141 -4.67 7.12 8.36
C PRO A 141 -5.78 6.76 7.38
N GLU A 142 -5.44 6.73 6.10
CA GLU A 142 -6.34 6.38 5.01
C GLU A 142 -6.30 4.89 4.68
N VAL A 143 -5.11 4.29 4.81
CA VAL A 143 -4.81 2.91 4.42
C VAL A 143 -3.82 2.30 5.41
N ALA A 144 -4.02 1.03 5.76
CA ALA A 144 -3.03 0.20 6.42
C ALA A 144 -2.37 -0.73 5.39
N ILE A 145 -1.03 -0.83 5.43
CA ILE A 145 -0.21 -1.57 4.47
C ILE A 145 0.63 -2.59 5.22
N PHE A 146 0.34 -3.86 5.03
CA PHE A 146 1.09 -4.98 5.57
C PHE A 146 2.12 -5.45 4.54
N PHE A 147 3.34 -5.70 4.99
CA PHE A 147 4.34 -6.46 4.27
C PHE A 147 4.33 -7.87 4.85
N ALA A 148 3.76 -8.81 4.13
CA ALA A 148 3.30 -10.08 4.66
C ALA A 148 3.93 -11.29 3.95
N THR A 149 4.35 -12.27 4.75
CA THR A 149 4.65 -13.61 4.24
C THR A 149 3.36 -14.32 3.80
N PRO A 150 3.43 -15.41 3.02
CA PRO A 150 2.24 -16.14 2.58
C PRO A 150 1.31 -16.55 3.73
N ASP A 151 1.86 -16.96 4.88
CA ASP A 151 1.05 -17.38 6.05
C ASP A 151 0.29 -16.20 6.66
N ILE A 152 0.93 -15.04 6.81
CA ILE A 152 0.28 -13.81 7.28
C ILE A 152 -0.76 -13.33 6.26
N LEU A 153 -0.39 -13.36 4.97
CA LEU A 153 -1.28 -12.96 3.89
C LEU A 153 -2.55 -13.81 3.84
N SER A 154 -2.43 -15.14 4.07
CA SER A 154 -3.59 -16.02 4.13
C SER A 154 -4.56 -15.65 5.25
N GLY A 155 -4.04 -15.24 6.41
CA GLY A 155 -4.86 -14.74 7.51
C GLY A 155 -5.55 -13.42 7.19
N LEU A 156 -4.82 -12.45 6.66
CA LEU A 156 -5.37 -11.16 6.27
C LEU A 156 -6.44 -11.30 5.17
N PHE A 157 -6.18 -12.14 4.17
CA PHE A 157 -7.12 -12.46 3.10
C PHE A 157 -8.42 -13.06 3.64
N THR A 158 -8.32 -14.05 4.52
CA THR A 158 -9.48 -14.72 5.10
C THR A 158 -10.27 -13.75 5.98
N LEU A 159 -9.59 -12.94 6.80
CA LEU A 159 -10.23 -11.94 7.64
C LEU A 159 -10.95 -10.84 6.82
N ALA A 160 -10.39 -10.44 5.67
CA ALA A 160 -11.02 -9.48 4.78
C ALA A 160 -12.30 -10.00 4.12
N ASN A 161 -12.50 -11.31 4.07
CA ASN A 161 -13.70 -11.96 3.51
C ASN A 161 -14.69 -12.43 4.59
N PHE A 162 -14.41 -12.17 5.88
CA PHE A 162 -15.18 -12.76 6.98
C PHE A 162 -16.62 -12.26 7.08
N ASP A 163 -16.87 -10.99 6.75
CA ASP A 163 -18.15 -10.30 6.96
C ASP A 163 -19.03 -10.20 5.69
N GLN A 164 -18.73 -10.99 4.66
CA GLN A 164 -19.46 -10.87 3.38
C GLN A 164 -19.56 -12.20 2.63
N SER A 165 -20.56 -12.28 1.76
CA SER A 165 -20.85 -13.46 0.92
C SER A 165 -20.07 -13.46 -0.40
N GLU A 166 -19.66 -12.29 -0.88
CA GLU A 166 -18.92 -12.17 -2.13
C GLU A 166 -17.45 -12.54 -1.92
N PRO A 167 -16.87 -13.39 -2.78
CA PRO A 167 -15.53 -13.95 -2.58
C PRO A 167 -14.39 -13.01 -3.01
N ASP A 168 -14.67 -11.75 -3.38
CA ASP A 168 -13.75 -10.79 -3.97
C ASP A 168 -13.46 -9.59 -3.08
N SER A 169 -13.34 -9.78 -1.77
CA SER A 169 -12.90 -8.75 -0.82
C SER A 169 -11.49 -8.25 -1.01
N THR A 170 -10.74 -8.93 -1.85
CA THR A 170 -9.38 -8.56 -2.24
C THR A 170 -9.25 -8.53 -3.75
N ILE A 171 -8.44 -7.60 -4.25
CA ILE A 171 -8.11 -7.48 -5.66
C ILE A 171 -6.60 -7.43 -5.85
N THR A 172 -6.17 -7.80 -7.05
CA THR A 172 -4.75 -7.75 -7.45
C THR A 172 -4.64 -6.99 -8.77
N PRO A 173 -4.79 -5.66 -8.76
CA PRO A 173 -4.71 -4.87 -9.98
C PRO A 173 -3.28 -4.84 -10.52
N PHE A 174 -3.14 -4.91 -11.84
CA PHE A 174 -1.85 -4.69 -12.49
C PHE A 174 -1.42 -3.23 -12.34
N ALA A 175 -0.37 -2.98 -11.59
CA ALA A 175 0.14 -1.63 -11.28
C ALA A 175 1.60 -1.66 -10.83
N ALA A 176 2.24 -0.49 -10.89
CA ALA A 176 3.49 -0.26 -10.17
C ALA A 176 3.30 -0.47 -8.65
N GLY A 177 4.38 -0.75 -7.93
CA GLY A 177 4.34 -0.98 -6.48
C GLY A 177 3.61 0.13 -5.72
N CYS A 178 3.89 1.41 -6.01
CA CYS A 178 3.19 2.54 -5.39
C CYS A 178 1.68 2.59 -5.75
N GLY A 179 1.28 2.06 -6.90
CA GLY A 179 -0.12 1.91 -7.27
C GLY A 179 -0.85 0.93 -6.36
N SER A 180 -0.25 -0.24 -6.10
CA SER A 180 -0.85 -1.25 -5.23
C SER A 180 -0.82 -0.89 -3.74
N LEU A 181 0.14 -0.07 -3.30
CA LEU A 181 0.24 0.34 -1.90
C LEU A 181 -0.61 1.57 -1.56
N VAL A 182 -0.73 2.53 -2.50
CA VAL A 182 -1.35 3.82 -2.24
C VAL A 182 -2.60 4.03 -3.08
N TYR A 183 -2.48 4.03 -4.40
CA TYR A 183 -3.54 4.44 -5.29
C TYR A 183 -4.80 3.57 -5.19
N PHE A 184 -4.67 2.27 -5.45
CA PHE A 184 -5.83 1.38 -5.49
C PHE A 184 -6.53 1.26 -4.13
N PRO A 185 -5.83 1.03 -3.00
CA PRO A 185 -6.52 0.98 -1.71
C PRO A 185 -7.12 2.34 -1.30
N TYR A 186 -6.49 3.46 -1.69
CA TYR A 186 -7.08 4.79 -1.45
C TYR A 186 -8.36 5.01 -2.26
N VAL A 187 -8.41 4.58 -3.51
CA VAL A 187 -9.64 4.65 -4.34
C VAL A 187 -10.73 3.71 -3.81
N GLU A 188 -10.36 2.56 -3.30
CA GLU A 188 -11.31 1.58 -2.73
C GLU A 188 -12.00 2.10 -1.45
N LYS A 189 -11.44 3.08 -0.72
CA LYS A 189 -12.08 3.63 0.49
C LYS A 189 -13.48 4.20 0.24
N ASP A 190 -13.69 4.77 -0.96
CA ASP A 190 -14.95 5.40 -1.37
C ASP A 190 -15.88 4.42 -2.12
N SER A 191 -15.48 3.17 -2.26
CA SER A 191 -16.30 2.13 -2.86
C SER A 191 -17.46 1.74 -1.94
N ARG A 192 -18.63 1.39 -2.52
CA ARG A 192 -19.74 0.82 -1.75
C ARG A 192 -19.31 -0.43 -0.95
N ARG A 193 -18.35 -1.18 -1.47
CA ARG A 193 -17.78 -2.38 -0.87
C ARG A 193 -16.25 -2.28 -0.95
N PRO A 194 -15.59 -1.60 0.01
CA PRO A 194 -14.15 -1.44 0.00
C PRO A 194 -13.41 -2.78 0.02
N ARG A 195 -12.42 -2.92 -0.88
CA ARG A 195 -11.62 -4.13 -1.02
C ARG A 195 -10.18 -3.87 -0.63
N ALA A 196 -9.51 -4.88 -0.10
CA ALA A 196 -8.08 -4.84 0.09
C ALA A 196 -7.33 -5.12 -1.23
N VAL A 197 -6.09 -4.69 -1.31
CA VAL A 197 -5.24 -4.83 -2.50
C VAL A 197 -4.02 -5.68 -2.15
N ILE A 198 -3.86 -6.81 -2.84
CA ILE A 198 -2.62 -7.58 -2.79
C ILE A 198 -1.70 -7.04 -3.89
N GLY A 199 -0.46 -6.74 -3.54
CA GLY A 199 0.47 -6.04 -4.43
C GLY A 199 1.92 -6.46 -4.30
N MET A 200 2.81 -5.61 -4.84
CA MET A 200 4.25 -5.84 -4.99
C MET A 200 4.62 -6.92 -6.01
N PHE A 201 3.86 -6.98 -7.10
CA PHE A 201 4.18 -7.78 -8.28
C PHE A 201 4.95 -6.99 -9.36
N ASP A 202 5.16 -5.71 -9.16
CA ASP A 202 5.93 -4.83 -10.04
C ASP A 202 7.42 -5.22 -10.02
N ALA A 203 7.92 -5.75 -11.13
CA ALA A 203 9.30 -6.22 -11.24
C ALA A 203 10.33 -5.13 -10.94
N SER A 204 10.04 -3.86 -11.27
CA SER A 204 10.96 -2.74 -11.05
C SER A 204 11.08 -2.33 -9.58
N ALA A 205 10.01 -2.49 -8.81
CA ALA A 205 9.99 -2.18 -7.38
C ALA A 205 10.25 -3.41 -6.48
N ARG A 206 10.18 -4.61 -7.04
CA ARG A 206 10.34 -5.87 -6.32
C ARG A 206 11.64 -5.98 -5.52
N PRO A 207 12.81 -5.51 -6.03
CA PRO A 207 14.06 -5.52 -5.27
C PRO A 207 14.08 -4.63 -4.03
N CYS A 208 13.11 -3.71 -3.88
CA CYS A 208 12.99 -2.85 -2.69
C CYS A 208 12.33 -3.57 -1.49
N VAL A 209 11.84 -4.77 -1.67
CA VAL A 209 11.11 -5.55 -0.65
C VAL A 209 11.74 -6.94 -0.56
N PRO A 210 11.90 -7.52 0.65
CA PRO A 210 12.37 -8.90 0.82
C PRO A 210 11.59 -9.88 -0.05
N GLU A 211 12.28 -10.90 -0.57
CA GLU A 211 11.72 -11.82 -1.57
C GLU A 211 10.50 -12.61 -1.08
N GLU A 212 10.43 -12.89 0.21
CA GLU A 212 9.34 -13.63 0.87
C GLU A 212 8.10 -12.78 1.15
N LEU A 213 8.17 -11.43 0.94
CA LEU A 213 7.07 -10.55 1.29
C LEU A 213 6.30 -10.06 0.05
N LEU A 214 4.99 -10.10 0.16
CA LEU A 214 4.05 -9.33 -0.66
C LEU A 214 3.39 -8.26 0.20
N THR A 215 2.58 -7.39 -0.42
CA THR A 215 1.82 -6.40 0.34
C THR A 215 0.34 -6.72 0.34
N PHE A 216 -0.29 -6.40 1.49
CA PHE A 216 -1.74 -6.36 1.65
C PHE A 216 -2.07 -4.95 2.14
N SER A 217 -2.70 -4.17 1.27
CA SER A 217 -3.05 -2.77 1.55
C SER A 217 -4.56 -2.67 1.68
N VAL A 218 -5.05 -2.15 2.79
CA VAL A 218 -6.48 -2.15 3.11
C VAL A 218 -6.94 -0.74 3.52
N PRO A 219 -8.04 -0.21 2.93
CA PRO A 219 -8.64 1.05 3.36
C PRO A 219 -9.03 0.99 4.84
N MET A 220 -8.81 2.08 5.58
CA MET A 220 -9.11 2.12 7.02
C MET A 220 -10.54 1.76 7.35
N VAL A 221 -11.51 2.20 6.56
CA VAL A 221 -12.94 1.89 6.74
C VAL A 221 -13.23 0.38 6.73
N LYS A 222 -12.45 -0.41 5.98
CA LYS A 222 -12.52 -1.87 6.00
C LYS A 222 -11.66 -2.45 7.12
N PHE A 223 -10.47 -1.90 7.33
CA PHE A 223 -9.53 -2.41 8.30
C PHE A 223 -10.07 -2.34 9.74
N GLU A 224 -10.75 -1.26 10.12
CA GLU A 224 -11.39 -1.14 11.43
C GLU A 224 -12.45 -2.24 11.68
N LYS A 225 -13.21 -2.62 10.66
CA LYS A 225 -14.12 -3.77 10.74
C LYS A 225 -13.35 -5.08 10.95
N MET A 226 -12.26 -5.28 10.17
CA MET A 226 -11.41 -6.47 10.32
C MET A 226 -10.85 -6.58 11.75
N ILE A 227 -10.43 -5.46 12.36
CA ILE A 227 -9.98 -5.43 13.76
C ILE A 227 -11.10 -5.92 14.70
N GLY A 228 -12.33 -5.43 14.49
CA GLY A 228 -13.48 -5.81 15.29
C GLY A 228 -13.82 -7.31 15.24
N TYR A 229 -13.51 -7.98 14.14
CA TYR A 229 -13.82 -9.40 13.94
C TYR A 229 -12.72 -10.37 14.41
N MET A 230 -11.54 -9.90 14.83
CA MET A 230 -10.40 -10.79 15.09
C MET A 230 -10.72 -11.84 16.16
N ASP A 231 -11.45 -11.50 17.23
CA ASP A 231 -11.77 -12.41 18.33
C ASP A 231 -12.96 -13.36 18.06
N GLU A 232 -13.71 -13.17 16.98
CA GLU A 232 -14.83 -14.05 16.61
C GLU A 232 -14.63 -14.79 15.28
N SER A 233 -13.56 -14.47 14.58
CA SER A 233 -13.23 -15.05 13.27
C SER A 233 -12.52 -16.40 13.38
N PHE A 234 -12.12 -16.95 12.21
CA PHE A 234 -11.30 -18.16 12.12
C PHE A 234 -9.99 -18.10 12.92
N LEU A 235 -9.52 -16.92 13.33
CA LEU A 235 -8.29 -16.72 14.11
C LEU A 235 -8.30 -17.44 15.46
N ILE A 236 -9.49 -17.76 16.01
CA ILE A 236 -9.64 -18.52 17.26
C ILE A 236 -9.58 -20.04 17.04
N THR A 237 -9.60 -20.53 15.79
CA THR A 237 -9.73 -21.94 15.46
C THR A 237 -8.39 -22.70 15.53
N ASP A 238 -8.48 -24.02 15.63
CA ASP A 238 -7.30 -24.89 15.59
C ASP A 238 -6.61 -24.91 14.23
N SER A 239 -7.36 -24.62 13.16
CA SER A 239 -6.78 -24.47 11.82
C SER A 239 -5.81 -23.28 11.77
N TRP A 240 -6.21 -22.14 12.32
CA TRP A 240 -5.33 -20.97 12.39
C TRP A 240 -4.14 -21.19 13.33
N LYS A 241 -4.32 -21.82 14.47
CA LYS A 241 -3.22 -22.15 15.41
C LYS A 241 -2.09 -22.94 14.74
N LYS A 242 -2.42 -23.81 13.76
CA LYS A 242 -1.41 -24.54 12.98
C LYS A 242 -0.60 -23.61 12.07
N VAL A 243 -1.26 -22.64 11.42
CA VAL A 243 -0.60 -21.62 10.60
C VAL A 243 0.23 -20.67 11.48
N GLN A 244 -0.35 -20.22 12.59
CA GLN A 244 0.30 -19.32 13.55
C GLN A 244 1.66 -19.83 14.03
N LYS A 245 1.81 -21.13 14.27
CA LYS A 245 3.09 -21.76 14.68
C LYS A 245 4.20 -21.61 13.63
N ARG A 246 3.86 -21.30 12.39
CA ARG A 246 4.81 -21.09 11.28
C ARG A 246 5.22 -19.62 11.13
N ILE A 247 4.45 -18.71 11.70
CA ILE A 247 4.73 -17.26 11.70
C ILE A 247 5.88 -17.01 12.70
N LYS A 248 7.02 -16.57 12.17
CA LYS A 248 8.25 -16.27 12.93
C LYS A 248 8.35 -14.79 13.26
#